data_b202cf9d0aaade466b8b8654e7c24630
#
_entry.id   b202cf9d0aaade466b8b8654e7c24630
#
_cell.length_a   1.000
_cell.length_b   1.000
_cell.length_c   1.000
_cell.angle_alpha   90.00
_cell.angle_beta   90.00
_cell.angle_gamma   90.00
#
_symmetry.space_group_name_H-M   'P 1'
#
loop_
_entity.id
_entity.type
_entity.pdbx_description
1 polymer ?
#
loop_
_entity_poly.entity_id
_entity_poly.type
_entity_poly.pdbx_seq_one_letter_code
_entity_poly.pdbx_strand_id
1 'polypeptide(L)'
;AALKNENLGKGKETDMLAVSISSTDAIGHVYSTRGKENHDVYMQLDKDLAHFLKTLDEQVGKGNYLLFLTADHGAAHNYNYMKEHRIPAGGWDYRQSVKDLNGYLQGKFGIAPVMAEDDYQFFLNDSLIAASGLKKQQIIDESVEYLKKDPRYLYVFDEERISEVTMPQWIKERMINGYFRGRSGEIGVVT
;
A
#
# COMPACT_ATOMS: atom_id res chain seq x y z
N ALA A 1 7.26 -19.78 22.09
CA ALA A 1 7.29 -19.16 23.43
C ALA A 1 5.87 -18.90 23.93
N ALA A 2 5.05 -18.04 23.29
CA ALA A 2 3.71 -17.65 23.76
C ALA A 2 2.81 -18.86 24.09
N LEU A 3 2.69 -19.81 23.17
CA LEU A 3 1.86 -21.00 23.35
C LEU A 3 2.15 -21.74 24.67
N LYS A 4 3.43 -21.84 25.05
CA LYS A 4 3.86 -22.52 26.30
C LYS A 4 3.71 -21.63 27.52
N ASN A 5 4.16 -20.37 27.41
CA ASN A 5 4.28 -19.49 28.58
C ASN A 5 2.88 -19.02 29.06
N GLU A 6 1.95 -18.85 28.14
CA GLU A 6 0.58 -18.44 28.43
C GLU A 6 -0.38 -19.63 28.57
N ASN A 7 0.12 -20.87 28.46
CA ASN A 7 -0.69 -22.11 28.53
C ASN A 7 -1.88 -22.11 27.57
N LEU A 8 -1.72 -21.56 26.37
CA LEU A 8 -2.81 -21.46 25.38
C LEU A 8 -3.35 -22.85 24.99
N GLY A 9 -4.67 -22.95 24.91
CA GLY A 9 -5.39 -24.19 24.63
C GLY A 9 -5.48 -25.17 25.80
N LYS A 10 -5.14 -24.75 27.03
CA LYS A 10 -5.22 -25.59 28.23
C LYS A 10 -6.39 -25.17 29.16
N GLY A 11 -6.98 -24.02 28.92
CA GLY A 11 -8.11 -23.51 29.69
C GLY A 11 -9.44 -24.14 29.29
N LYS A 12 -10.52 -23.64 29.91
CA LYS A 12 -11.91 -24.00 29.55
C LYS A 12 -12.44 -23.14 28.42
N GLU A 13 -11.88 -21.95 28.25
CA GLU A 13 -12.30 -20.97 27.26
C GLU A 13 -11.46 -21.13 25.98
N THR A 14 -11.98 -20.63 24.87
CA THR A 14 -11.25 -20.63 23.60
C THR A 14 -10.20 -19.53 23.58
N ASP A 15 -8.95 -19.91 23.39
CA ASP A 15 -7.85 -18.97 23.18
C ASP A 15 -7.69 -18.63 21.71
N MET A 16 -7.14 -17.45 21.42
CA MET A 16 -6.78 -17.00 20.07
C MET A 16 -5.30 -16.67 20.02
N LEU A 17 -4.58 -17.26 19.06
CA LEU A 17 -3.18 -16.92 18.76
C LEU A 17 -3.09 -16.39 17.33
N ALA A 18 -2.79 -15.11 17.19
CA ALA A 18 -2.48 -14.49 15.92
C ALA A 18 -0.97 -14.43 15.71
N VAL A 19 -0.50 -14.91 14.56
CA VAL A 19 0.93 -14.92 14.20
C VAL A 19 1.12 -14.14 12.91
N SER A 20 1.91 -13.07 12.95
CA SER A 20 2.30 -12.30 11.78
C SER A 20 3.64 -12.80 11.23
N ILE A 21 3.70 -13.03 9.91
CA ILE A 21 4.89 -13.51 9.20
C ILE A 21 5.32 -12.42 8.22
N SER A 22 6.18 -11.52 8.67
CA SER A 22 6.57 -10.32 7.89
C SER A 22 7.69 -10.58 6.87
N SER A 23 8.44 -11.68 7.00
CA SER A 23 9.61 -11.95 6.14
C SER A 23 9.24 -12.22 4.69
N THR A 24 8.11 -12.88 4.44
CA THR A 24 7.63 -13.18 3.08
C THR A 24 7.28 -11.91 2.32
N ASP A 25 6.62 -10.97 2.98
CA ASP A 25 6.26 -9.68 2.43
C ASP A 25 7.51 -8.82 2.15
N ALA A 26 8.37 -8.65 3.15
CA ALA A 26 9.58 -7.85 3.00
C ALA A 26 10.50 -8.34 1.86
N ILE A 27 10.65 -9.65 1.70
CA ILE A 27 11.42 -10.24 0.60
C ILE A 27 10.66 -10.10 -0.72
N GLY A 28 9.35 -10.29 -0.72
CA GLY A 28 8.50 -10.12 -1.89
C GLY A 28 8.57 -8.72 -2.49
N HIS A 29 8.58 -7.68 -1.66
CA HIS A 29 8.75 -6.28 -2.08
C HIS A 29 10.09 -6.03 -2.78
N VAL A 30 11.17 -6.64 -2.30
CA VAL A 30 12.52 -6.39 -2.85
C VAL A 30 12.78 -7.26 -4.08
N TYR A 31 12.51 -8.56 -4.00
CA TYR A 31 12.92 -9.55 -5.00
C TYR A 31 11.77 -10.01 -5.91
N SER A 32 10.54 -9.55 -5.64
CA SER A 32 9.35 -9.91 -6.40
C SER A 32 8.99 -11.41 -6.32
N THR A 33 7.89 -11.77 -6.94
CA THR A 33 7.32 -13.13 -6.93
C THR A 33 8.18 -14.19 -7.64
N ARG A 34 9.18 -13.78 -8.43
CA ARG A 34 10.06 -14.67 -9.23
C ARG A 34 11.50 -14.70 -8.76
N GLY A 35 11.84 -13.96 -7.70
CA GLY A 35 13.17 -13.98 -7.09
C GLY A 35 13.48 -15.33 -6.43
N LYS A 36 14.74 -15.75 -6.47
CA LYS A 36 15.20 -16.95 -5.74
C LYS A 36 14.99 -16.78 -4.24
N GLU A 37 15.25 -15.59 -3.75
CA GLU A 37 15.09 -15.22 -2.34
C GLU A 37 13.62 -15.40 -1.89
N ASN A 38 12.67 -15.05 -2.76
CA ASN A 38 11.26 -15.26 -2.48
C ASN A 38 10.90 -16.77 -2.45
N HIS A 39 11.44 -17.55 -3.39
CA HIS A 39 11.28 -19.00 -3.37
C HIS A 39 11.85 -19.60 -2.07
N ASP A 40 13.06 -19.22 -1.70
CA ASP A 40 13.75 -19.77 -0.53
C ASP A 40 13.02 -19.43 0.77
N VAL A 41 12.48 -18.22 0.91
CA VAL A 41 11.71 -17.86 2.11
C VAL A 41 10.42 -18.67 2.25
N TYR A 42 9.74 -18.98 1.14
CA TYR A 42 8.56 -19.83 1.18
C TYR A 42 8.92 -21.30 1.52
N MET A 43 10.03 -21.81 0.99
CA MET A 43 10.53 -23.14 1.35
C MET A 43 10.92 -23.24 2.83
N GLN A 44 11.45 -22.14 3.41
CA GLN A 44 11.73 -22.09 4.83
C GLN A 44 10.43 -21.99 5.65
N LEU A 45 9.49 -21.15 5.22
CA LEU A 45 8.19 -21.00 5.87
C LEU A 45 7.43 -22.34 5.94
N ASP A 46 7.47 -23.13 4.89
CA ASP A 46 6.85 -24.47 4.89
C ASP A 46 7.39 -25.35 6.01
N LYS A 47 8.72 -25.36 6.19
CA LYS A 47 9.36 -26.11 7.30
C LYS A 47 8.99 -25.57 8.67
N ASP A 48 8.94 -24.25 8.80
CA ASP A 48 8.59 -23.59 10.07
C ASP A 48 7.12 -23.84 10.43
N LEU A 49 6.22 -23.84 9.46
CA LEU A 49 4.82 -24.20 9.64
C LEU A 49 4.66 -25.68 10.03
N ALA A 50 5.40 -26.58 9.39
CA ALA A 50 5.39 -28.00 9.75
C ALA A 50 5.83 -28.20 11.22
N HIS A 51 6.89 -27.53 11.65
CA HIS A 51 7.35 -27.55 13.03
C HIS A 51 6.32 -26.94 14.00
N PHE A 52 5.70 -25.83 13.61
CA PHE A 52 4.66 -25.17 14.42
C PHE A 52 3.42 -26.07 14.59
N LEU A 53 2.94 -26.69 13.51
CA LEU A 53 1.82 -27.63 13.56
C LEU A 53 2.11 -28.83 14.45
N LYS A 54 3.31 -29.39 14.36
CA LYS A 54 3.74 -30.48 15.27
C LYS A 54 3.72 -30.01 16.74
N THR A 55 4.19 -28.78 16.99
CA THR A 55 4.15 -28.22 18.35
C THR A 55 2.72 -28.01 18.86
N LEU A 56 1.78 -27.62 18.00
CA LEU A 56 0.37 -27.51 18.34
C LEU A 56 -0.23 -28.90 18.68
N ASP A 57 0.04 -29.89 17.84
CA ASP A 57 -0.42 -31.27 18.08
C ASP A 57 0.07 -31.83 19.43
N GLU A 58 1.33 -31.55 19.76
CA GLU A 58 1.94 -32.03 21.02
C GLU A 58 1.42 -31.28 22.26
N GLN A 59 1.12 -29.98 22.13
CA GLN A 59 0.78 -29.16 23.30
C GLN A 59 -0.71 -28.95 23.48
N VAL A 60 -1.48 -28.77 22.43
CA VAL A 60 -2.92 -28.54 22.48
C VAL A 60 -3.68 -29.86 22.27
N GLY A 61 -3.13 -30.71 21.43
CA GLY A 61 -3.73 -31.97 21.03
C GLY A 61 -4.33 -31.92 19.63
N LYS A 62 -4.10 -32.96 18.87
CA LYS A 62 -4.61 -33.06 17.50
C LYS A 62 -6.13 -32.99 17.48
N GLY A 63 -6.68 -32.09 16.68
CA GLY A 63 -8.12 -31.88 16.56
C GLY A 63 -8.72 -30.92 17.59
N ASN A 64 -7.92 -30.36 18.53
CA ASN A 64 -8.38 -29.43 19.54
C ASN A 64 -8.09 -27.97 19.17
N TYR A 65 -7.68 -27.67 17.94
CA TYR A 65 -7.48 -26.33 17.44
C TYR A 65 -7.98 -26.19 16.01
N LEU A 66 -8.38 -24.96 15.66
CA LEU A 66 -8.65 -24.55 14.30
C LEU A 66 -7.51 -23.63 13.85
N LEU A 67 -6.94 -23.93 12.69
CA LEU A 67 -5.90 -23.11 12.08
C LEU A 67 -6.36 -22.63 10.71
N PHE A 68 -6.13 -21.36 10.41
CA PHE A 68 -6.27 -20.81 9.08
C PHE A 68 -5.08 -19.90 8.76
N LEU A 69 -4.70 -19.86 7.51
CA LEU A 69 -3.64 -19.02 6.98
C LEU A 69 -4.27 -18.05 5.95
N THR A 70 -3.92 -16.78 6.05
CA THR A 70 -4.36 -15.77 5.11
C THR A 70 -3.24 -14.79 4.83
N ALA A 71 -3.40 -13.98 3.83
CA ALA A 71 -2.55 -12.82 3.54
C ALA A 71 -3.43 -11.56 3.51
N ASP A 72 -2.83 -10.42 3.78
CA ASP A 72 -3.44 -9.09 3.67
C ASP A 72 -3.63 -8.69 2.21
N HIS A 73 -2.69 -9.06 1.32
CA HIS A 73 -2.75 -8.83 -0.13
C HIS A 73 -1.96 -9.89 -0.90
N GLY A 74 -2.11 -9.86 -2.21
CA GLY A 74 -1.27 -10.59 -3.14
C GLY A 74 -0.03 -9.78 -3.53
N ALA A 75 0.84 -10.38 -4.37
CA ALA A 75 2.02 -9.71 -4.89
C ALA A 75 2.04 -9.69 -6.42
N ALA A 76 2.39 -8.54 -7.00
CA ALA A 76 2.58 -8.37 -8.43
C ALA A 76 4.00 -8.79 -8.86
N HIS A 77 4.15 -9.09 -10.15
CA HIS A 77 5.48 -9.25 -10.72
C HIS A 77 6.21 -7.90 -10.77
N ASN A 78 7.52 -7.94 -10.58
CA ASN A 78 8.36 -6.76 -10.78
C ASN A 78 8.25 -6.26 -12.22
N TYR A 79 8.18 -4.93 -12.40
CA TYR A 79 8.01 -4.33 -13.74
C TYR A 79 9.17 -4.65 -14.69
N ASN A 80 10.40 -4.86 -14.20
CA ASN A 80 11.53 -5.27 -15.05
C ASN A 80 11.32 -6.69 -15.59
N TYR A 81 10.89 -7.63 -14.72
CA TYR A 81 10.52 -8.97 -15.16
C TYR A 81 9.41 -8.93 -16.23
N MET A 82 8.39 -8.10 -16.03
CA MET A 82 7.30 -7.95 -17.00
C MET A 82 7.82 -7.42 -18.34
N LYS A 83 8.68 -6.40 -18.34
CA LYS A 83 9.31 -5.85 -19.55
C LYS A 83 10.14 -6.89 -20.29
N GLU A 84 10.96 -7.67 -19.59
CA GLU A 84 11.74 -8.77 -20.16
C GLU A 84 10.85 -9.80 -20.87
N HIS A 85 9.65 -10.02 -20.36
CA HIS A 85 8.64 -10.92 -20.92
C HIS A 85 7.66 -10.22 -21.88
N ARG A 86 7.96 -8.98 -22.32
CA ARG A 86 7.13 -8.17 -23.23
C ARG A 86 5.71 -7.94 -22.72
N ILE A 87 5.53 -7.90 -21.41
CA ILE A 87 4.27 -7.53 -20.76
C ILE A 87 4.32 -6.03 -20.47
N PRO A 88 3.31 -5.24 -20.88
CA PRO A 88 3.28 -3.81 -20.59
C PRO A 88 3.40 -3.55 -19.09
N ALA A 89 4.41 -2.78 -18.70
CA ALA A 89 4.65 -2.43 -17.31
C ALA A 89 5.53 -1.19 -17.20
N GLY A 90 5.41 -0.46 -16.09
CA GLY A 90 6.23 0.68 -15.74
C GLY A 90 6.55 0.70 -14.26
N GLY A 91 7.61 1.41 -13.90
CA GLY A 91 7.90 1.78 -12.52
C GLY A 91 7.51 3.24 -12.27
N TRP A 92 7.09 3.53 -11.07
CA TRP A 92 6.77 4.87 -10.63
C TRP A 92 7.67 5.28 -9.46
N ASP A 93 8.35 6.42 -9.62
CA ASP A 93 9.13 7.03 -8.55
C ASP A 93 8.33 8.19 -7.95
N TYR A 94 7.69 7.94 -6.83
CA TYR A 94 6.88 8.92 -6.11
C TYR A 94 7.70 10.14 -5.67
N ARG A 95 8.97 9.97 -5.29
CA ARG A 95 9.85 11.06 -4.85
C ARG A 95 10.15 12.02 -6.00
N GLN A 96 10.34 11.48 -7.20
CA GLN A 96 10.51 12.30 -8.40
C GLN A 96 9.21 13.02 -8.75
N SER A 97 8.07 12.36 -8.64
CA SER A 97 6.76 12.96 -8.89
C SER A 97 6.46 14.14 -7.96
N VAL A 98 6.82 14.05 -6.67
CA VAL A 98 6.72 15.18 -5.73
C VAL A 98 7.62 16.34 -6.13
N LYS A 99 8.86 16.08 -6.57
CA LYS A 99 9.79 17.12 -7.03
C LYS A 99 9.28 17.80 -8.29
N ASP A 100 8.82 17.05 -9.25
CA ASP A 100 8.34 17.56 -10.54
C ASP A 100 7.09 18.43 -10.34
N LEU A 101 6.12 17.96 -9.53
CA LEU A 101 4.94 18.73 -9.20
C LEU A 101 5.29 20.02 -8.44
N ASN A 102 6.15 19.95 -7.44
CA ASN A 102 6.62 21.12 -6.71
C ASN A 102 7.37 22.11 -7.63
N GLY A 103 8.21 21.61 -8.54
CA GLY A 103 8.89 22.46 -9.53
C GLY A 103 7.90 23.20 -10.42
N TYR A 104 6.85 22.53 -10.89
CA TYR A 104 5.79 23.12 -11.68
C TYR A 104 5.01 24.19 -10.89
N LEU A 105 4.57 23.87 -9.66
CA LEU A 105 3.82 24.79 -8.81
C LEU A 105 4.66 26.01 -8.38
N GLN A 106 5.94 25.80 -8.10
CA GLN A 106 6.88 26.89 -7.82
C GLN A 106 7.01 27.85 -9.00
N GLY A 107 7.11 27.33 -10.21
CA GLY A 107 7.15 28.16 -11.42
C GLY A 107 5.86 28.94 -11.67
N LYS A 108 4.72 28.38 -11.32
CA LYS A 108 3.39 28.98 -11.59
C LYS A 108 2.90 29.89 -10.49
N PHE A 109 3.10 29.51 -9.23
CA PHE A 109 2.52 30.20 -8.06
C PHE A 109 3.56 30.71 -7.07
N GLY A 110 4.83 30.47 -7.29
CA GLY A 110 5.91 30.91 -6.41
C GLY A 110 6.04 30.12 -5.13
N ILE A 111 5.33 28.98 -4.99
CA ILE A 111 5.40 28.09 -3.81
C ILE A 111 5.53 26.62 -4.22
N ALA A 112 6.12 25.82 -3.34
CA ALA A 112 6.27 24.38 -3.47
C ALA A 112 5.52 23.68 -2.33
N PRO A 113 4.20 23.51 -2.43
CA PRO A 113 3.36 23.13 -1.29
C PRO A 113 3.24 21.61 -1.09
N VAL A 114 3.74 20.76 -2.00
CA VAL A 114 3.61 19.30 -1.87
C VAL A 114 4.60 18.79 -0.84
N MET A 115 4.12 18.28 0.28
CA MET A 115 4.93 17.73 1.37
C MET A 115 5.41 16.33 1.09
N ALA A 116 4.52 15.47 0.63
CA ALA A 116 4.77 14.06 0.39
C ALA A 116 3.80 13.50 -0.64
N GLU A 117 4.15 12.38 -1.19
CA GLU A 117 3.25 11.39 -1.73
C GLU A 117 3.37 10.16 -0.85
N ASP A 118 2.24 9.62 -0.45
CA ASP A 118 2.13 8.40 0.35
C ASP A 118 0.84 7.69 -0.02
N ASP A 119 0.95 6.39 -0.25
CA ASP A 119 -0.18 5.51 -0.56
C ASP A 119 -1.05 6.01 -1.74
N TYR A 120 -0.39 6.48 -2.81
CA TYR A 120 -1.01 7.06 -4.02
C TYR A 120 -1.79 8.36 -3.79
N GLN A 121 -1.43 9.11 -2.75
CA GLN A 121 -2.02 10.40 -2.42
C GLN A 121 -0.94 11.46 -2.24
N PHE A 122 -1.18 12.66 -2.79
CA PHE A 122 -0.32 13.81 -2.56
C PHE A 122 -0.88 14.68 -1.44
N PHE A 123 -0.02 15.02 -0.49
CA PHE A 123 -0.34 15.81 0.69
C PHE A 123 0.20 17.23 0.54
N LEU A 124 -0.65 18.23 0.80
CA LEU A 124 -0.31 19.62 0.67
C LEU A 124 -0.05 20.29 2.02
N ASN A 125 0.83 21.29 2.01
CA ASN A 125 1.14 22.12 3.17
C ASN A 125 0.14 23.28 3.28
N ASP A 126 -0.90 23.10 4.07
CA ASP A 126 -1.95 24.11 4.28
C ASP A 126 -1.42 25.43 4.83
N SER A 127 -0.44 25.38 5.72
CA SER A 127 0.15 26.58 6.32
C SER A 127 0.90 27.42 5.25
N LEU A 128 1.65 26.75 4.37
CA LEU A 128 2.36 27.41 3.28
C LEU A 128 1.36 28.03 2.26
N ILE A 129 0.31 27.30 1.91
CA ILE A 129 -0.74 27.78 1.02
C ILE A 129 -1.45 29.00 1.61
N ALA A 130 -1.85 28.91 2.89
CA ALA A 130 -2.50 30.02 3.58
C ALA A 130 -1.61 31.27 3.65
N ALA A 131 -0.32 31.10 3.94
CA ALA A 131 0.65 32.19 3.99
C ALA A 131 0.88 32.86 2.62
N SER A 132 0.68 32.13 1.52
CA SER A 132 0.81 32.67 0.16
C SER A 132 -0.37 33.53 -0.29
N GLY A 133 -1.50 33.43 0.42
CA GLY A 133 -2.77 34.09 0.02
C GLY A 133 -3.50 33.40 -1.15
N LEU A 134 -3.00 32.26 -1.61
CA LEU A 134 -3.64 31.47 -2.66
C LEU A 134 -4.79 30.61 -2.09
N LYS A 135 -5.74 30.28 -2.94
CA LYS A 135 -6.81 29.34 -2.59
C LYS A 135 -6.31 27.90 -2.75
N LYS A 136 -6.48 27.07 -1.72
CA LYS A 136 -6.09 25.66 -1.73
C LYS A 136 -6.66 24.92 -2.96
N GLN A 137 -7.94 25.14 -3.26
CA GLN A 137 -8.60 24.52 -4.41
C GLN A 137 -7.90 24.85 -5.74
N GLN A 138 -7.40 26.07 -5.90
CA GLN A 138 -6.66 26.45 -7.10
C GLN A 138 -5.36 25.65 -7.26
N ILE A 139 -4.67 25.36 -6.16
CA ILE A 139 -3.48 24.51 -6.16
C ILE A 139 -3.84 23.06 -6.50
N ILE A 140 -4.94 22.55 -5.93
CA ILE A 140 -5.42 21.19 -6.22
C ILE A 140 -5.80 21.04 -7.68
N ASP A 141 -6.66 21.93 -8.18
CA ASP A 141 -7.14 21.90 -9.59
C ASP A 141 -5.96 21.90 -10.56
N GLU A 142 -4.96 22.76 -10.32
CA GLU A 142 -3.80 22.87 -11.18
C GLU A 142 -2.86 21.67 -11.08
N SER A 143 -2.72 21.10 -9.89
CA SER A 143 -1.93 19.88 -9.67
C SER A 143 -2.57 18.69 -10.40
N VAL A 144 -3.87 18.56 -10.31
CA VAL A 144 -4.63 17.52 -11.02
C VAL A 144 -4.44 17.65 -12.54
N GLU A 145 -4.57 18.85 -13.09
CA GLU A 145 -4.38 19.09 -14.53
C GLU A 145 -2.92 18.90 -14.99
N TYR A 146 -1.94 19.15 -14.13
CA TYR A 146 -0.55 18.86 -14.41
C TYR A 146 -0.28 17.35 -14.43
N LEU A 147 -0.70 16.63 -13.39
CA LEU A 147 -0.46 15.20 -13.23
C LEU A 147 -1.20 14.37 -14.28
N LYS A 148 -2.40 14.76 -14.73
CA LYS A 148 -3.14 14.09 -15.83
C LYS A 148 -2.37 14.03 -17.15
N LYS A 149 -1.36 14.86 -17.35
CA LYS A 149 -0.53 14.86 -18.57
C LYS A 149 0.53 13.76 -18.55
N ASP A 150 0.80 13.19 -17.38
CA ASP A 150 1.76 12.11 -17.23
C ASP A 150 1.09 10.76 -17.52
N PRO A 151 1.54 10.03 -18.55
CA PRO A 151 0.92 8.76 -18.96
C PRO A 151 1.09 7.63 -17.94
N ARG A 152 1.86 7.83 -16.88
CA ARG A 152 2.00 6.87 -15.79
C ARG A 152 0.76 6.82 -14.90
N TYR A 153 -0.05 7.89 -14.89
CA TYR A 153 -1.28 7.95 -14.10
C TYR A 153 -2.49 7.57 -14.95
N LEU A 154 -3.20 6.54 -14.52
CA LEU A 154 -4.45 6.12 -15.14
C LEU A 154 -5.61 7.06 -14.77
N TYR A 155 -5.65 7.46 -13.51
CA TYR A 155 -6.59 8.47 -12.98
C TYR A 155 -5.86 9.42 -12.05
N VAL A 156 -6.23 10.69 -12.11
CA VAL A 156 -5.81 11.75 -11.19
C VAL A 156 -7.03 12.55 -10.82
N PHE A 157 -7.24 12.79 -9.54
CA PHE A 157 -8.45 13.43 -9.05
C PHE A 157 -8.23 14.19 -7.74
N ASP A 158 -9.10 15.16 -7.48
CA ASP A 158 -9.31 15.75 -6.18
C ASP A 158 -10.06 14.76 -5.30
N GLU A 159 -9.49 14.38 -4.16
CA GLU A 159 -10.05 13.37 -3.25
C GLU A 159 -11.44 13.76 -2.70
N GLU A 160 -11.69 15.04 -2.45
CA GLU A 160 -13.01 15.50 -2.01
C GLU A 160 -14.07 15.44 -3.14
N ARG A 161 -13.66 15.37 -4.40
CA ARG A 161 -14.54 15.35 -5.58
C ARG A 161 -14.52 14.03 -6.34
N ILE A 162 -14.04 12.97 -5.74
CA ILE A 162 -13.92 11.67 -6.42
C ILE A 162 -15.26 11.15 -6.96
N SER A 163 -16.37 11.50 -6.35
CA SER A 163 -17.71 11.14 -6.86
C SER A 163 -17.99 11.65 -8.27
N GLU A 164 -17.37 12.76 -8.67
CA GLU A 164 -17.53 13.40 -9.97
C GLU A 164 -16.65 12.77 -11.06
N VAL A 165 -15.67 11.96 -10.68
CA VAL A 165 -14.67 11.38 -11.60
C VAL A 165 -15.25 10.18 -12.34
N THR A 166 -15.02 10.13 -13.66
CA THR A 166 -15.37 8.98 -14.48
C THR A 166 -14.28 7.91 -14.39
N MET A 167 -14.57 6.82 -13.72
CA MET A 167 -13.70 5.64 -13.58
C MET A 167 -14.54 4.39 -13.31
N PRO A 168 -13.97 3.17 -13.43
CA PRO A 168 -14.66 1.94 -13.08
C PRO A 168 -15.21 1.98 -11.65
N GLN A 169 -16.46 1.57 -11.49
CA GLN A 169 -17.19 1.68 -10.22
C GLN A 169 -16.44 1.02 -9.05
N TRP A 170 -15.83 -0.14 -9.28
CA TRP A 170 -15.09 -0.86 -8.24
C TRP A 170 -13.83 -0.13 -7.75
N ILE A 171 -13.17 0.68 -8.61
CA ILE A 171 -12.07 1.56 -8.20
C ILE A 171 -12.63 2.72 -7.38
N LYS A 172 -13.65 3.41 -7.92
CA LYS A 172 -14.28 4.55 -7.26
C LYS A 172 -14.76 4.22 -5.85
N GLU A 173 -15.43 3.09 -5.66
CA GLU A 173 -15.90 2.64 -4.35
C GLU A 173 -14.75 2.41 -3.36
N ARG A 174 -13.63 1.85 -3.80
CA ARG A 174 -12.45 1.67 -2.94
C ARG A 174 -11.85 2.99 -2.51
N MET A 175 -11.71 3.95 -3.44
CA MET A 175 -11.19 5.28 -3.14
C MET A 175 -12.13 6.02 -2.16
N ILE A 176 -13.44 6.05 -2.42
CA ILE A 176 -14.43 6.67 -1.52
C ILE A 176 -14.38 6.05 -0.13
N ASN A 177 -14.32 4.72 -0.04
CA ASN A 177 -14.30 4.01 1.25
C ASN A 177 -12.98 4.19 2.00
N GLY A 178 -11.87 4.44 1.29
CA GLY A 178 -10.56 4.73 1.88
C GLY A 178 -10.37 6.19 2.30
N TYR A 179 -11.18 7.10 1.76
CA TYR A 179 -11.05 8.53 2.04
C TYR A 179 -11.52 8.90 3.45
N PHE A 180 -10.68 9.65 4.16
CA PHE A 180 -11.05 10.24 5.46
C PHE A 180 -10.57 11.68 5.50
N ARG A 181 -11.53 12.62 5.57
CA ARG A 181 -11.26 14.05 5.60
C ARG A 181 -10.31 14.43 6.72
N GLY A 182 -9.24 15.17 6.39
CA GLY A 182 -8.21 15.62 7.34
C GLY A 182 -7.15 14.57 7.67
N ARG A 183 -7.20 13.37 7.06
CA ARG A 183 -6.16 12.34 7.14
C ARG A 183 -5.68 11.89 5.77
N SER A 184 -6.58 11.80 4.79
CA SER A 184 -6.22 11.54 3.40
C SER A 184 -5.55 12.76 2.77
N GLY A 185 -4.74 12.52 1.74
CA GLY A 185 -4.18 13.57 0.90
C GLY A 185 -5.24 14.33 0.12
N GLU A 186 -4.86 15.38 -0.55
CA GLU A 186 -5.77 16.21 -1.34
C GLU A 186 -5.96 15.70 -2.77
N ILE A 187 -4.93 15.04 -3.30
CA ILE A 187 -4.93 14.59 -4.70
C ILE A 187 -4.66 13.10 -4.71
N GLY A 188 -5.59 12.34 -5.24
CA GLY A 188 -5.46 10.91 -5.45
C GLY A 188 -4.98 10.58 -6.85
N VAL A 189 -4.20 9.50 -6.97
CA VAL A 189 -3.73 8.97 -8.25
C VAL A 189 -3.94 7.45 -8.31
N VAL A 190 -4.14 6.93 -9.52
CA VAL A 190 -4.12 5.50 -9.82
C VAL A 190 -3.11 5.29 -10.95
N THR A 191 -2.16 4.39 -10.78
CA THR A 191 -1.09 4.09 -11.75
C THR A 191 -1.33 2.78 -12.49
#